data_6ef4552d49e72a5f3ac174e22d1c26f8
#
_entry.id   6ef4552d49e72a5f3ac174e22d1c26f8
#
_cell.length_a   1.000
_cell.length_b   1.000
_cell.length_c   1.000
_cell.angle_alpha   90.00
_cell.angle_beta   90.00
_cell.angle_gamma   90.00
#
_symmetry.space_group_name_H-M   'P 1'
#
loop_
_entity.id
_entity.type
_entity.pdbx_description
1 polymer ?
#
loop_
_entity_poly.entity_id
_entity_poly.type
_entity_poly.pdbx_seq_one_letter_code
_entity_poly.pdbx_strand_id
1 'polypeptide(L)'
;MSRRRAWAELLRLPALFTVPGDALSGAVAAGGRPGPRTLLAIGSSLCLYEAGMALNDWADRTEDAVERPHRPLPSGRIRPSSALTAACALTAAGLGLAAGAGRPALAVATPLAATVWAYDLGLKHTPVGPVAMAAARGLDHLLGAAATTGRPRRALSSAALLGTHTLAVTAVSRRETQGGTSLPPLAALGATAVLARVVAAGRRREEAAGAQGAPSLRGGGSQRGSLRGGPTPAQALRTALAVTYAVTAGRPYTHAALNPSPPLTQRAVGGGIRATIPLQAALAARAGAGLTALAIAALAPLGRRYAKKVSIT
;
A
#
# COMPACT_ATOMS: atom_id res chain seq x y z
N MET A 1 -3.68 -21.19 -25.09
CA MET A 1 -3.05 -20.00 -24.45
C MET A 1 -1.63 -20.35 -24.01
N SER A 2 -0.64 -19.43 -24.15
CA SER A 2 0.75 -19.73 -23.80
C SER A 2 0.94 -19.85 -22.29
N ARG A 3 1.87 -20.74 -21.86
CA ARG A 3 2.25 -20.93 -20.45
C ARG A 3 2.69 -19.61 -19.79
N ARG A 4 3.33 -18.72 -20.57
CA ARG A 4 3.72 -17.37 -20.08
C ARG A 4 2.52 -16.52 -19.67
N ARG A 5 1.41 -16.60 -20.42
CA ARG A 5 0.18 -15.85 -20.09
C ARG A 5 -0.48 -16.40 -18.83
N ALA A 6 -0.46 -17.73 -18.61
CA ALA A 6 -0.98 -18.33 -17.39
C ALA A 6 -0.21 -17.87 -16.14
N TRP A 7 1.12 -17.78 -16.23
CA TRP A 7 1.94 -17.23 -15.14
C TRP A 7 1.70 -15.74 -14.90
N ALA A 8 1.57 -14.92 -15.95
CA ALA A 8 1.24 -13.50 -15.82
C ALA A 8 -0.13 -13.26 -15.18
N GLU A 9 -1.08 -14.14 -15.45
CA GLU A 9 -2.41 -14.14 -14.84
C GLU A 9 -2.34 -14.52 -13.34
N LEU A 10 -1.63 -15.60 -12.99
CA LEU A 10 -1.44 -16.07 -11.62
C LEU A 10 -0.75 -15.01 -10.76
N LEU A 11 0.31 -14.40 -11.26
CA LEU A 11 1.10 -13.40 -10.56
C LEU A 11 0.44 -12.00 -10.55
N ARG A 12 -0.69 -11.82 -11.21
CA ARG A 12 -1.46 -10.56 -11.22
C ARG A 12 -0.61 -9.31 -11.50
N LEU A 13 0.30 -9.39 -12.47
CA LEU A 13 1.30 -8.36 -12.79
C LEU A 13 0.83 -6.89 -12.75
N PRO A 14 -0.43 -6.52 -13.12
CA PRO A 14 -0.90 -5.13 -13.00
C PRO A 14 -0.94 -4.59 -11.56
N ALA A 15 -1.04 -5.45 -10.55
CA ALA A 15 -1.08 -5.04 -9.14
C ALA A 15 0.31 -4.68 -8.59
N LEU A 16 1.39 -5.12 -9.23
CA LEU A 16 2.78 -4.83 -8.85
C LEU A 16 3.10 -3.34 -8.74
N PHE A 17 2.40 -2.48 -9.49
CA PHE A 17 2.64 -1.03 -9.47
C PHE A 17 2.36 -0.36 -8.12
N THR A 18 1.65 -1.04 -7.19
CA THR A 18 1.43 -0.52 -5.84
C THR A 18 2.59 -0.83 -4.89
N VAL A 19 3.42 -1.83 -5.20
CA VAL A 19 4.45 -2.36 -4.30
C VAL A 19 5.66 -1.42 -4.13
N PRO A 20 6.29 -0.88 -5.20
CA PRO A 20 7.44 0.00 -5.05
C PRO A 20 7.18 1.24 -4.19
N GLY A 21 5.93 1.72 -4.20
CA GLY A 21 5.52 2.88 -3.40
C GLY A 21 5.62 2.67 -1.90
N ASP A 22 5.46 1.44 -1.41
CA ASP A 22 5.61 1.11 0.01
C ASP A 22 7.05 1.33 0.47
N ALA A 23 8.01 0.73 -0.22
CA ALA A 23 9.42 0.86 0.11
C ALA A 23 9.93 2.31 -0.06
N LEU A 24 9.52 3.01 -1.12
CA LEU A 24 9.89 4.39 -1.38
C LEU A 24 9.34 5.34 -0.32
N SER A 25 8.04 5.25 -0.02
CA SER A 25 7.41 6.11 1.00
C SER A 25 7.92 5.79 2.40
N GLY A 26 8.21 4.51 2.72
CA GLY A 26 8.83 4.09 3.97
C GLY A 26 10.25 4.64 4.14
N ALA A 27 11.07 4.58 3.11
CA ALA A 27 12.43 5.13 3.11
C ALA A 27 12.45 6.62 3.48
N VAL A 28 11.62 7.43 2.81
CA VAL A 28 11.57 8.88 3.06
C VAL A 28 10.86 9.23 4.36
N ALA A 29 9.88 8.44 4.80
CA ALA A 29 9.23 8.62 6.09
C ALA A 29 10.19 8.44 7.28
N ALA A 30 11.22 7.59 7.11
CA ALA A 30 12.30 7.43 8.07
C ALA A 30 13.40 8.51 7.98
N GLY A 31 13.25 9.48 7.07
CA GLY A 31 14.23 10.54 6.82
C GLY A 31 15.39 10.12 5.91
N GLY A 32 15.25 8.98 5.21
CA GLY A 32 16.25 8.49 4.27
C GLY A 32 16.06 9.04 2.85
N ARG A 33 17.10 8.89 2.04
CA ARG A 33 17.03 9.12 0.59
C ARG A 33 17.04 7.76 -0.11
N PRO A 34 16.12 7.48 -1.06
CA PRO A 34 16.13 6.26 -1.83
C PRO A 34 17.49 6.03 -2.51
N GLY A 35 17.99 4.80 -2.43
CA GLY A 35 19.30 4.42 -2.95
C GLY A 35 19.36 2.90 -3.23
N PRO A 36 20.55 2.33 -3.48
CA PRO A 36 20.70 0.92 -3.84
C PRO A 36 20.02 -0.06 -2.85
N ARG A 37 20.14 0.21 -1.53
CA ARG A 37 19.45 -0.62 -0.51
C ARG A 37 17.94 -0.50 -0.59
N THR A 38 17.40 0.67 -0.98
CA THR A 38 15.97 0.84 -1.23
C THR A 38 15.52 0.02 -2.45
N LEU A 39 16.36 -0.08 -3.50
CA LEU A 39 16.07 -0.95 -4.65
C LEU A 39 16.04 -2.43 -4.26
N LEU A 40 16.95 -2.87 -3.38
CA LEU A 40 16.89 -4.22 -2.82
C LEU A 40 15.61 -4.47 -2.01
N ALA A 41 15.16 -3.48 -1.23
CA ALA A 41 13.89 -3.56 -0.51
C ALA A 41 12.72 -3.66 -1.49
N ILE A 42 12.69 -2.86 -2.56
CA ILE A 42 11.67 -2.96 -3.61
C ILE A 42 11.67 -4.36 -4.23
N GLY A 43 12.83 -4.89 -4.59
CA GLY A 43 12.96 -6.25 -5.10
C GLY A 43 12.46 -7.31 -4.11
N SER A 44 12.79 -7.18 -2.82
CA SER A 44 12.30 -8.02 -1.74
C SER A 44 10.77 -7.97 -1.65
N SER A 45 10.19 -6.77 -1.59
CA SER A 45 8.75 -6.54 -1.57
C SER A 45 8.05 -7.17 -2.76
N LEU A 46 8.58 -6.98 -3.98
CA LEU A 46 8.03 -7.59 -5.19
C LEU A 46 8.05 -9.11 -5.12
N CYS A 47 9.17 -9.71 -4.69
CA CYS A 47 9.26 -11.16 -4.53
C CYS A 47 8.27 -11.69 -3.48
N LEU A 48 8.15 -11.04 -2.32
CA LEU A 48 7.22 -11.45 -1.27
C LEU A 48 5.75 -11.25 -1.68
N TYR A 49 5.45 -10.20 -2.44
CA TYR A 49 4.12 -9.98 -3.00
C TYR A 49 3.74 -11.08 -3.98
N GLU A 50 4.61 -11.40 -4.93
CA GLU A 50 4.40 -12.46 -5.91
C GLU A 50 4.35 -13.84 -5.27
N ALA A 51 5.15 -14.07 -4.21
CA ALA A 51 5.06 -15.27 -3.40
C ALA A 51 3.65 -15.44 -2.81
N GLY A 52 3.09 -14.37 -2.24
CA GLY A 52 1.72 -14.33 -1.74
C GLY A 52 0.69 -14.62 -2.84
N MET A 53 0.83 -14.04 -4.04
CA MET A 53 -0.09 -14.33 -5.14
C MET A 53 -0.09 -15.81 -5.53
N ALA A 54 1.11 -16.40 -5.67
CA ALA A 54 1.25 -17.82 -6.00
C ALA A 54 0.74 -18.74 -4.88
N LEU A 55 1.01 -18.38 -3.62
CA LEU A 55 0.55 -19.11 -2.44
C LEU A 55 -0.96 -19.02 -2.27
N ASN A 56 -1.55 -17.84 -2.48
CA ASN A 56 -3.00 -17.63 -2.41
C ASN A 56 -3.74 -18.54 -3.38
N ASP A 57 -3.35 -18.53 -4.67
CA ASP A 57 -3.99 -19.38 -5.67
C ASP A 57 -3.73 -20.88 -5.40
N TRP A 58 -2.59 -21.25 -4.80
CA TRP A 58 -2.34 -22.62 -4.39
C TRP A 58 -3.21 -23.04 -3.20
N ALA A 59 -3.37 -22.18 -2.20
CA ALA A 59 -4.20 -22.44 -1.03
C ALA A 59 -5.68 -22.58 -1.40
N ASP A 60 -6.17 -21.69 -2.28
CA ASP A 60 -7.58 -21.64 -2.70
C ASP A 60 -7.92 -22.60 -3.85
N ARG A 61 -7.01 -23.44 -4.30
CA ARG A 61 -7.17 -24.27 -5.52
C ARG A 61 -8.44 -25.13 -5.54
N THR A 62 -8.90 -25.61 -4.38
CA THR A 62 -10.12 -26.44 -4.25
C THR A 62 -11.37 -25.59 -4.33
N GLU A 63 -11.40 -24.43 -3.70
CA GLU A 63 -12.48 -23.46 -3.77
C GLU A 63 -12.60 -22.87 -5.17
N ASP A 64 -11.47 -22.44 -5.74
CA ASP A 64 -11.38 -21.92 -7.10
C ASP A 64 -11.79 -22.96 -8.19
N ALA A 65 -11.65 -24.25 -7.93
CA ALA A 65 -12.12 -25.28 -8.87
C ALA A 65 -13.65 -25.26 -9.03
N VAL A 66 -14.38 -24.85 -7.99
CA VAL A 66 -15.83 -24.70 -8.00
C VAL A 66 -16.24 -23.31 -8.47
N GLU A 67 -15.67 -22.27 -7.87
CA GLU A 67 -16.11 -20.89 -8.09
C GLU A 67 -15.52 -20.26 -9.35
N ARG A 68 -14.27 -20.62 -9.71
CA ARG A 68 -13.47 -19.95 -10.76
C ARG A 68 -12.66 -20.97 -11.57
N PRO A 69 -13.31 -21.94 -12.24
CA PRO A 69 -12.64 -23.05 -12.94
C PRO A 69 -11.71 -22.61 -14.08
N HIS A 70 -11.89 -21.37 -14.55
CA HIS A 70 -11.05 -20.78 -15.60
C HIS A 70 -9.68 -20.29 -15.10
N ARG A 71 -9.44 -20.19 -13.78
CA ARG A 71 -8.14 -19.77 -13.21
C ARG A 71 -7.00 -20.72 -13.59
N PRO A 72 -5.72 -20.26 -13.54
CA PRO A 72 -4.56 -21.04 -13.99
C PRO A 72 -4.41 -22.42 -13.35
N LEU A 73 -4.65 -22.56 -12.05
CA LEU A 73 -4.51 -23.84 -11.34
C LEU A 73 -5.68 -24.78 -11.59
N PRO A 74 -6.95 -24.38 -11.37
CA PRO A 74 -8.10 -25.25 -11.64
C PRO A 74 -8.18 -25.73 -13.08
N SER A 75 -7.84 -24.86 -14.03
CA SER A 75 -7.84 -25.22 -15.47
C SER A 75 -6.65 -26.10 -15.90
N GLY A 76 -5.75 -26.49 -14.99
CA GLY A 76 -4.58 -27.32 -15.29
C GLY A 76 -3.48 -26.62 -16.10
N ARG A 77 -3.61 -25.30 -16.38
CA ARG A 77 -2.59 -24.53 -17.12
C ARG A 77 -1.28 -24.38 -16.34
N ILE A 78 -1.36 -24.42 -15.00
CA ILE A 78 -0.22 -24.46 -14.08
C ILE A 78 -0.46 -25.57 -13.07
N ARG A 79 0.56 -26.39 -12.83
CA ARG A 79 0.51 -27.46 -11.82
C ARG A 79 0.54 -26.85 -10.42
N PRO A 80 -0.28 -27.33 -9.45
CA PRO A 80 -0.24 -26.82 -8.08
C PRO A 80 1.14 -26.89 -7.43
N SER A 81 1.89 -27.96 -7.68
CA SER A 81 3.29 -28.07 -7.20
C SER A 81 4.20 -26.96 -7.72
N SER A 82 4.01 -26.55 -9.00
CA SER A 82 4.80 -25.46 -9.58
C SER A 82 4.46 -24.11 -8.94
N ALA A 83 3.19 -23.86 -8.59
CA ALA A 83 2.78 -22.65 -7.90
C ALA A 83 3.38 -22.59 -6.48
N LEU A 84 3.32 -23.69 -5.72
CA LEU A 84 3.93 -23.77 -4.40
C LEU A 84 5.46 -23.61 -4.46
N THR A 85 6.14 -24.26 -5.40
CA THR A 85 7.58 -24.09 -5.61
C THR A 85 7.91 -22.62 -5.94
N ALA A 86 7.12 -21.95 -6.75
CA ALA A 86 7.31 -20.54 -7.06
C ALA A 86 7.13 -19.67 -5.79
N ALA A 87 6.11 -19.93 -4.96
CA ALA A 87 5.91 -19.23 -3.70
C ALA A 87 7.11 -19.38 -2.76
N CYS A 88 7.63 -20.60 -2.60
CA CYS A 88 8.82 -20.87 -1.78
C CYS A 88 10.08 -20.17 -2.34
N ALA A 89 10.31 -20.28 -3.65
CA ALA A 89 11.50 -19.70 -4.28
C ALA A 89 11.47 -18.16 -4.23
N LEU A 90 10.30 -17.55 -4.48
CA LEU A 90 10.11 -16.10 -4.38
C LEU A 90 10.24 -15.61 -2.92
N THR A 91 9.75 -16.37 -1.94
CA THR A 91 9.96 -16.05 -0.52
C THR A 91 11.45 -16.07 -0.18
N ALA A 92 12.16 -17.11 -0.58
CA ALA A 92 13.62 -17.21 -0.35
C ALA A 92 14.38 -16.07 -1.05
N ALA A 93 14.04 -15.75 -2.30
CA ALA A 93 14.64 -14.64 -3.03
C ALA A 93 14.34 -13.30 -2.35
N GLY A 94 13.11 -13.06 -1.90
CA GLY A 94 12.73 -11.85 -1.17
C GLY A 94 13.52 -11.67 0.13
N LEU A 95 13.64 -12.73 0.93
CA LEU A 95 14.45 -12.71 2.16
C LEU A 95 15.95 -12.53 1.85
N GLY A 96 16.47 -13.15 0.78
CA GLY A 96 17.84 -12.97 0.32
C GLY A 96 18.14 -11.52 -0.08
N LEU A 97 17.22 -10.87 -0.82
CA LEU A 97 17.34 -9.44 -1.18
C LEU A 97 17.29 -8.54 0.06
N ALA A 98 16.41 -8.85 1.02
CA ALA A 98 16.35 -8.13 2.30
C ALA A 98 17.65 -8.29 3.09
N ALA A 99 18.23 -9.49 3.13
CA ALA A 99 19.53 -9.74 3.76
C ALA A 99 20.64 -8.93 3.11
N GLY A 100 20.65 -8.83 1.76
CA GLY A 100 21.56 -7.99 1.00
C GLY A 100 21.39 -6.49 1.30
N ALA A 101 20.18 -6.04 1.64
CA ALA A 101 19.93 -4.67 2.08
C ALA A 101 20.40 -4.41 3.52
N GLY A 102 20.56 -5.46 4.33
CA GLY A 102 21.12 -5.41 5.68
C GLY A 102 20.25 -6.06 6.75
N ARG A 103 20.85 -6.33 7.92
CA ARG A 103 20.15 -6.98 9.06
C ARG A 103 18.83 -6.35 9.46
N PRO A 104 18.70 -4.97 9.52
CA PRO A 104 17.41 -4.36 9.86
C PRO A 104 16.33 -4.65 8.82
N ALA A 105 16.67 -4.73 7.54
CA ALA A 105 15.73 -5.07 6.48
C ALA A 105 15.27 -6.52 6.61
N LEU A 106 16.18 -7.46 6.81
CA LEU A 106 15.85 -8.87 7.03
C LEU A 106 14.96 -9.06 8.27
N ALA A 107 15.24 -8.34 9.37
CA ALA A 107 14.42 -8.39 10.58
C ALA A 107 12.97 -7.93 10.38
N VAL A 108 12.71 -7.08 9.35
CA VAL A 108 11.35 -6.67 8.97
C VAL A 108 10.78 -7.61 7.90
N ALA A 109 11.58 -8.06 6.93
CA ALA A 109 11.12 -8.95 5.87
C ALA A 109 10.69 -10.33 6.38
N THR A 110 11.33 -10.84 7.45
CA THR A 110 10.97 -12.13 8.05
C THR A 110 9.53 -12.15 8.60
N PRO A 111 9.12 -11.23 9.50
CA PRO A 111 7.73 -11.19 9.95
C PRO A 111 6.76 -10.83 8.83
N LEU A 112 7.19 -10.05 7.80
CA LEU A 112 6.36 -9.79 6.62
C LEU A 112 6.07 -11.11 5.87
N ALA A 113 7.09 -11.89 5.55
CA ALA A 113 6.94 -13.20 4.90
C ALA A 113 6.06 -14.14 5.75
N ALA A 114 6.29 -14.22 7.05
CA ALA A 114 5.50 -15.04 7.98
C ALA A 114 4.01 -14.59 7.96
N THR A 115 3.75 -13.28 7.94
CA THR A 115 2.38 -12.74 7.90
C THR A 115 1.69 -13.08 6.57
N VAL A 116 2.39 -13.00 5.42
CA VAL A 116 1.86 -13.40 4.11
C VAL A 116 1.49 -14.88 4.11
N TRP A 117 2.38 -15.74 4.56
CA TRP A 117 2.12 -17.18 4.62
C TRP A 117 0.96 -17.52 5.59
N ALA A 118 0.95 -16.94 6.79
CA ALA A 118 -0.12 -17.15 7.75
C ALA A 118 -1.47 -16.66 7.22
N TYR A 119 -1.49 -15.53 6.50
CA TYR A 119 -2.69 -15.00 5.87
C TYR A 119 -3.25 -15.98 4.83
N ASP A 120 -2.45 -16.42 3.89
CA ASP A 120 -2.91 -17.26 2.79
C ASP A 120 -3.26 -18.68 3.23
N LEU A 121 -2.55 -19.23 4.21
CA LEU A 121 -2.80 -20.58 4.72
C LEU A 121 -4.00 -20.69 5.69
N GLY A 122 -4.44 -19.58 6.29
CA GLY A 122 -5.54 -19.69 7.25
C GLY A 122 -6.18 -18.38 7.67
N LEU A 123 -5.42 -17.33 7.97
CA LEU A 123 -5.97 -16.12 8.58
C LEU A 123 -6.99 -15.39 7.71
N LYS A 124 -6.90 -15.51 6.38
CA LYS A 124 -7.83 -14.86 5.44
C LYS A 124 -9.29 -15.25 5.66
N HIS A 125 -9.56 -16.48 6.12
CA HIS A 125 -10.91 -16.97 6.41
C HIS A 125 -11.40 -16.61 7.82
N THR A 126 -10.55 -15.98 8.64
CA THR A 126 -10.85 -15.59 10.02
C THR A 126 -11.21 -14.10 10.13
N PRO A 127 -11.85 -13.66 11.25
CA PRO A 127 -12.05 -12.23 11.52
C PRO A 127 -10.77 -11.41 11.59
N VAL A 128 -9.61 -12.05 11.83
CA VAL A 128 -8.29 -11.41 11.93
C VAL A 128 -7.67 -11.14 10.55
N GLY A 129 -8.19 -11.72 9.48
CA GLY A 129 -7.68 -11.56 8.11
C GLY A 129 -7.41 -10.11 7.70
N PRO A 130 -8.34 -9.16 7.87
CA PRO A 130 -8.10 -7.75 7.54
C PRO A 130 -6.94 -7.13 8.33
N VAL A 131 -6.75 -7.54 9.60
CA VAL A 131 -5.64 -7.07 10.43
C VAL A 131 -4.31 -7.63 9.94
N ALA A 132 -4.27 -8.90 9.56
CA ALA A 132 -3.08 -9.53 8.99
C ALA A 132 -2.66 -8.87 7.67
N MET A 133 -3.61 -8.55 6.80
CA MET A 133 -3.33 -7.82 5.55
C MET A 133 -2.83 -6.40 5.81
N ALA A 134 -3.43 -5.70 6.79
CA ALA A 134 -2.96 -4.38 7.21
C ALA A 134 -1.56 -4.42 7.80
N ALA A 135 -1.25 -5.45 8.61
CA ALA A 135 0.08 -5.68 9.16
C ALA A 135 1.12 -5.96 8.07
N ALA A 136 0.79 -6.83 7.11
CA ALA A 136 1.67 -7.10 5.97
C ALA A 136 2.01 -5.81 5.21
N ARG A 137 1.01 -4.96 4.91
CA ARG A 137 1.23 -3.69 4.23
C ARG A 137 2.07 -2.71 5.07
N GLY A 138 1.82 -2.64 6.37
CA GLY A 138 2.61 -1.82 7.29
C GLY A 138 4.07 -2.30 7.38
N LEU A 139 4.30 -3.61 7.46
CA LEU A 139 5.63 -4.21 7.47
C LEU A 139 6.37 -3.97 6.15
N ASP A 140 5.68 -4.03 5.00
CA ASP A 140 6.29 -3.74 3.71
C ASP A 140 6.78 -2.28 3.63
N HIS A 141 5.99 -1.34 4.12
CA HIS A 141 6.40 0.06 4.25
C HIS A 141 7.61 0.22 5.20
N LEU A 142 7.63 -0.51 6.33
CA LEU A 142 8.76 -0.50 7.27
C LEU A 142 10.01 -1.16 6.69
N LEU A 143 9.88 -2.11 5.75
CA LEU A 143 11.00 -2.73 5.06
C LEU A 143 11.80 -1.69 4.27
N GLY A 144 11.13 -0.77 3.56
CA GLY A 144 11.78 0.34 2.88
C GLY A 144 12.54 1.27 3.86
N ALA A 145 11.96 1.59 5.01
CA ALA A 145 12.59 2.36 6.07
C ALA A 145 13.82 1.65 6.65
N ALA A 146 13.68 0.35 6.95
CA ALA A 146 14.73 -0.49 7.54
C ALA A 146 15.94 -0.63 6.60
N ALA A 147 15.69 -0.91 5.32
CA ALA A 147 16.73 -1.05 4.31
C ALA A 147 17.50 0.25 4.08
N THR A 148 16.79 1.38 4.06
CA THR A 148 17.38 2.68 3.71
C THR A 148 18.12 3.33 4.87
N THR A 149 17.55 3.26 6.08
CA THR A 149 18.06 4.01 7.23
C THR A 149 18.53 3.14 8.40
N GLY A 150 18.20 1.86 8.40
CA GLY A 150 18.38 0.98 9.56
C GLY A 150 17.42 1.29 10.74
N ARG A 151 16.49 2.24 10.58
CA ARG A 151 15.65 2.79 11.66
C ARG A 151 14.14 2.71 11.32
N PRO A 152 13.55 1.50 11.21
CA PRO A 152 12.14 1.34 10.81
C PRO A 152 11.17 2.06 11.74
N ARG A 153 11.49 2.19 13.04
CA ARG A 153 10.63 2.86 14.02
C ARG A 153 10.27 4.30 13.65
N ARG A 154 11.11 4.99 12.87
CA ARG A 154 10.82 6.37 12.41
C ARG A 154 9.67 6.44 11.41
N ALA A 155 9.35 5.34 10.75
CA ALA A 155 8.25 5.24 9.78
C ALA A 155 6.97 4.61 10.38
N LEU A 156 6.90 4.31 11.69
CA LEU A 156 5.75 3.63 12.31
C LEU A 156 4.43 4.40 12.10
N SER A 157 4.44 5.73 12.24
CA SER A 157 3.23 6.52 12.06
C SER A 157 2.71 6.45 10.62
N SER A 158 3.59 6.49 9.62
CA SER A 158 3.18 6.36 8.21
C SER A 158 2.79 4.93 7.86
N ALA A 159 3.46 3.92 8.43
CA ALA A 159 3.07 2.53 8.31
C ALA A 159 1.68 2.26 8.88
N ALA A 160 1.36 2.85 10.04
CA ALA A 160 0.03 2.76 10.65
C ALA A 160 -1.05 3.39 9.76
N LEU A 161 -0.80 4.56 9.15
CA LEU A 161 -1.74 5.20 8.23
C LEU A 161 -2.01 4.32 7.01
N LEU A 162 -0.97 3.73 6.43
CA LEU A 162 -1.09 2.84 5.28
C LEU A 162 -1.79 1.51 5.66
N GLY A 163 -1.45 0.95 6.83
CA GLY A 163 -2.12 -0.22 7.39
C GLY A 163 -3.62 0.03 7.64
N THR A 164 -3.98 1.20 8.19
CA THR A 164 -5.39 1.60 8.40
C THR A 164 -6.15 1.67 7.08
N HIS A 165 -5.53 2.22 6.03
CA HIS A 165 -6.14 2.20 4.69
C HIS A 165 -6.37 0.77 4.21
N THR A 166 -5.37 -0.11 4.33
CA THR A 166 -5.47 -1.50 3.91
C THR A 166 -6.51 -2.26 4.73
N LEU A 167 -6.59 -2.02 6.03
CA LEU A 167 -7.64 -2.58 6.89
C LEU A 167 -9.03 -2.22 6.38
N ALA A 168 -9.25 -0.94 6.05
CA ALA A 168 -10.52 -0.47 5.52
C ALA A 168 -10.88 -1.14 4.18
N VAL A 169 -9.94 -1.22 3.23
CA VAL A 169 -10.12 -1.90 1.93
C VAL A 169 -10.49 -3.37 2.14
N THR A 170 -9.72 -4.08 2.99
CA THR A 170 -9.92 -5.51 3.23
C THR A 170 -11.23 -5.78 3.99
N ALA A 171 -11.64 -4.90 4.90
CA ALA A 171 -12.94 -5.02 5.57
C ALA A 171 -14.11 -4.92 4.57
N VAL A 172 -14.01 -4.03 3.59
CA VAL A 172 -15.01 -3.92 2.51
C VAL A 172 -14.98 -5.15 1.60
N SER A 173 -13.79 -5.68 1.26
CA SER A 173 -13.64 -6.83 0.35
C SER A 173 -14.28 -8.11 0.89
N ARG A 174 -14.38 -8.28 2.21
CA ARG A 174 -15.05 -9.44 2.83
C ARG A 174 -16.54 -9.55 2.50
N ARG A 175 -17.17 -8.48 2.04
CA ARG A 175 -18.58 -8.43 1.64
C ARG A 175 -18.75 -8.28 0.13
N GLU A 176 -17.68 -8.45 -0.63
CA GLU A 176 -17.64 -8.18 -2.07
C GLU A 176 -18.62 -9.05 -2.88
N THR A 177 -18.76 -10.32 -2.49
CA THR A 177 -19.64 -11.27 -3.16
C THR A 177 -21.06 -11.29 -2.61
N GLN A 178 -21.24 -10.98 -1.33
CA GLN A 178 -22.53 -11.08 -0.64
C GLN A 178 -23.31 -9.76 -0.69
N GLY A 179 -22.62 -8.60 -0.68
CA GLY A 179 -23.27 -7.30 -0.58
C GLY A 179 -24.08 -7.12 0.71
N GLY A 180 -25.08 -6.30 0.67
CA GLY A 180 -26.16 -6.24 1.68
C GLY A 180 -25.91 -5.40 2.93
N THR A 181 -24.72 -4.78 3.13
CA THR A 181 -24.47 -3.90 4.28
C THR A 181 -23.69 -2.65 3.92
N SER A 182 -24.18 -1.50 4.38
CA SER A 182 -23.55 -0.19 4.17
C SER A 182 -22.44 0.11 5.19
N LEU A 183 -22.35 -0.63 6.31
CA LEU A 183 -21.43 -0.32 7.40
C LEU A 183 -19.96 -0.35 6.99
N PRO A 184 -19.41 -1.41 6.33
CA PRO A 184 -18.01 -1.42 5.93
C PRO A 184 -17.64 -0.29 4.95
N PRO A 185 -18.42 0.00 3.89
CA PRO A 185 -18.15 1.16 3.02
C PRO A 185 -18.22 2.50 3.75
N LEU A 186 -19.16 2.70 4.68
CA LEU A 186 -19.25 3.93 5.51
C LEU A 186 -18.03 4.07 6.42
N ALA A 187 -17.63 2.99 7.11
CA ALA A 187 -16.42 3.00 7.94
C ALA A 187 -15.17 3.30 7.12
N ALA A 188 -15.04 2.69 5.92
CA ALA A 188 -13.95 2.95 4.99
C ALA A 188 -13.94 4.40 4.47
N LEU A 189 -15.11 4.98 4.22
CA LEU A 189 -15.26 6.39 3.86
C LEU A 189 -14.80 7.31 4.98
N GLY A 190 -15.23 7.05 6.22
CA GLY A 190 -14.77 7.77 7.42
C GLY A 190 -13.27 7.67 7.63
N ALA A 191 -12.70 6.46 7.53
CA ALA A 191 -11.26 6.25 7.61
C ALA A 191 -10.52 7.01 6.50
N THR A 192 -11.02 6.99 5.26
CA THR A 192 -10.45 7.74 4.13
C THR A 192 -10.42 9.25 4.41
N ALA A 193 -11.50 9.81 4.94
CA ALA A 193 -11.58 11.23 5.28
C ALA A 193 -10.58 11.61 6.38
N VAL A 194 -10.46 10.79 7.43
CA VAL A 194 -9.49 11.01 8.52
C VAL A 194 -8.07 10.93 7.99
N LEU A 195 -7.73 9.88 7.23
CA LEU A 195 -6.40 9.70 6.65
C LEU A 195 -6.01 10.86 5.73
N ALA A 196 -6.93 11.29 4.85
CA ALA A 196 -6.70 12.43 3.96
C ALA A 196 -6.41 13.72 4.77
N ARG A 197 -7.17 13.98 5.83
CA ARG A 197 -6.94 15.14 6.72
C ARG A 197 -5.60 15.07 7.44
N VAL A 198 -5.25 13.90 8.00
CA VAL A 198 -3.98 13.70 8.71
C VAL A 198 -2.80 13.89 7.78
N VAL A 199 -2.88 13.39 6.55
CA VAL A 199 -1.81 13.54 5.57
C VAL A 199 -1.73 14.98 5.04
N ALA A 200 -2.85 15.65 4.77
CA ALA A 200 -2.90 17.04 4.33
C ALA A 200 -2.39 18.02 5.40
N ALA A 201 -2.72 17.80 6.68
CA ALA A 201 -2.35 18.69 7.78
C ALA A 201 -0.84 18.84 7.97
N GLY A 202 -0.03 17.82 7.57
CA GLY A 202 1.43 17.84 7.67
C GLY A 202 1.94 17.99 9.10
N ARG A 203 3.24 18.24 9.25
CA ARG A 203 3.92 18.44 10.54
C ARG A 203 3.75 19.84 11.13
N ARG A 204 2.75 20.62 10.73
CA ARG A 204 2.53 21.98 11.23
C ARG A 204 2.57 22.12 12.78
N ARG A 205 2.19 21.06 13.51
CA ARG A 205 2.24 21.08 14.98
C ARG A 205 3.66 21.04 15.53
N GLU A 206 4.59 20.37 14.86
CA GLU A 206 5.99 20.29 15.33
C GLU A 206 6.77 21.57 15.02
N GLU A 207 6.50 22.21 13.88
CA GLU A 207 7.10 23.51 13.52
C GLU A 207 6.58 24.64 14.43
N ALA A 208 5.29 24.65 14.78
CA ALA A 208 4.72 25.62 15.70
C ALA A 208 5.21 25.42 17.14
N ALA A 209 5.42 24.19 17.60
CA ALA A 209 5.98 23.88 18.90
C ALA A 209 7.47 24.21 18.98
N GLY A 210 8.23 24.01 17.91
CA GLY A 210 9.65 24.38 17.81
C GLY A 210 9.87 25.89 17.77
N ALA A 211 8.94 26.65 17.17
CA ALA A 211 9.01 28.11 17.12
C ALA A 211 8.67 28.78 18.47
N GLN A 212 7.93 28.10 19.35
CA GLN A 212 7.60 28.62 20.70
C GLN A 212 8.70 28.34 21.74
N GLY A 213 9.67 27.50 21.43
CA GLY A 213 10.78 27.12 22.34
C GLY A 213 12.07 27.91 22.16
N ALA A 214 12.19 28.84 21.21
CA ALA A 214 13.38 29.66 21.04
C ALA A 214 13.28 30.90 21.94
N PRO A 215 14.23 31.14 22.90
CA PRO A 215 14.22 32.33 23.72
C PRO A 215 14.43 33.57 22.85
N SER A 216 13.47 34.50 22.88
CA SER A 216 13.55 35.77 22.17
C SER A 216 14.61 36.64 22.81
N LEU A 217 15.80 36.69 22.24
CA LEU A 217 16.78 37.73 22.49
C LEU A 217 16.49 38.96 21.60
N ARG A 218 15.87 39.95 22.23
CA ARG A 218 15.86 41.40 21.94
C ARG A 218 15.96 41.88 20.48
N GLY A 219 14.97 42.68 20.14
CA GLY A 219 15.06 43.62 19.02
C GLY A 219 13.67 44.19 18.70
N GLY A 220 13.33 45.40 19.25
CA GLY A 220 12.10 46.11 18.90
C GLY A 220 12.11 46.48 17.41
N GLY A 221 11.21 45.86 16.63
CA GLY A 221 10.97 46.17 15.26
C GLY A 221 9.49 45.89 14.98
N SER A 222 8.78 46.92 14.56
CA SER A 222 7.40 47.02 14.11
C SER A 222 6.83 45.69 13.61
N GLN A 223 5.82 45.14 14.30
CA GLN A 223 4.94 44.08 13.81
C GLN A 223 4.13 44.61 12.60
N ARG A 224 4.75 44.61 11.42
CA ARG A 224 3.98 44.65 10.17
C ARG A 224 3.29 43.30 10.04
N GLY A 225 1.96 43.31 10.05
CA GLY A 225 1.11 42.14 9.91
C GLY A 225 1.59 41.23 8.79
N SER A 226 1.96 40.00 9.14
CA SER A 226 2.28 38.93 8.22
C SER A 226 1.03 38.69 7.36
N LEU A 227 1.00 39.25 6.18
CA LEU A 227 0.10 38.85 5.11
C LEU A 227 0.25 37.32 5.00
N ARG A 228 -0.86 36.59 5.18
CA ARG A 228 -0.93 35.15 5.05
C ARG A 228 -0.41 34.76 3.66
N GLY A 229 0.86 34.42 3.56
CA GLY A 229 1.44 33.91 2.31
C GLY A 229 0.64 32.70 1.85
N GLY A 230 0.36 32.60 0.57
CA GLY A 230 -0.30 31.44 -0.04
C GLY A 230 0.40 30.12 0.29
N PRO A 231 -0.23 28.98 0.04
CA PRO A 231 0.36 27.67 0.31
C PRO A 231 1.68 27.51 -0.44
N THR A 232 2.71 27.03 0.24
CA THR A 232 3.99 26.70 -0.41
C THR A 232 3.79 25.60 -1.46
N PRO A 233 4.63 25.49 -2.51
CA PRO A 233 4.53 24.41 -3.51
C PRO A 233 4.51 23.00 -2.87
N ALA A 234 5.28 22.79 -1.80
CA ALA A 234 5.27 21.51 -1.06
C ALA A 234 3.94 21.26 -0.35
N GLN A 235 3.33 22.29 0.22
CA GLN A 235 1.99 22.19 0.83
C GLN A 235 0.92 21.93 -0.22
N ALA A 236 0.99 22.62 -1.36
CA ALA A 236 0.06 22.43 -2.47
C ALA A 236 0.14 21.01 -3.04
N LEU A 237 1.35 20.49 -3.28
CA LEU A 237 1.55 19.11 -3.74
C LEU A 237 0.97 18.09 -2.75
N ARG A 238 1.28 18.23 -1.47
CA ARG A 238 0.77 17.33 -0.42
C ARG A 238 -0.75 17.35 -0.36
N THR A 239 -1.36 18.53 -0.38
CA THR A 239 -2.82 18.69 -0.37
C THR A 239 -3.45 18.08 -1.62
N ALA A 240 -2.89 18.34 -2.80
CA ALA A 240 -3.38 17.77 -4.06
C ALA A 240 -3.34 16.23 -4.04
N LEU A 241 -2.25 15.62 -3.52
CA LEU A 241 -2.15 14.18 -3.40
C LEU A 241 -3.14 13.60 -2.37
N ALA A 242 -3.35 14.29 -1.24
CA ALA A 242 -4.35 13.90 -0.24
C ALA A 242 -5.78 13.97 -0.80
N VAL A 243 -6.09 15.00 -1.57
CA VAL A 243 -7.39 15.12 -2.27
C VAL A 243 -7.54 14.01 -3.32
N THR A 244 -6.50 13.75 -4.11
CA THR A 244 -6.50 12.66 -5.10
C THR A 244 -6.77 11.31 -4.42
N TYR A 245 -6.13 11.05 -3.27
CA TYR A 245 -6.40 9.87 -2.45
C TYR A 245 -7.87 9.81 -2.02
N ALA A 246 -8.36 10.91 -1.41
CA ALA A 246 -9.73 10.99 -0.88
C ALA A 246 -10.79 10.77 -1.97
N VAL A 247 -10.62 11.37 -3.14
CA VAL A 247 -11.56 11.23 -4.27
C VAL A 247 -11.49 9.81 -4.86
N THR A 248 -10.29 9.25 -5.02
CA THR A 248 -10.10 7.92 -5.62
C THR A 248 -10.74 6.81 -4.79
N ALA A 249 -10.63 6.86 -3.45
CA ALA A 249 -11.25 5.90 -2.56
C ALA A 249 -12.68 6.31 -2.18
N GLY A 250 -12.91 7.58 -1.85
CA GLY A 250 -14.15 8.05 -1.26
C GLY A 250 -15.34 7.93 -2.21
N ARG A 251 -15.21 8.32 -3.47
CA ARG A 251 -16.32 8.24 -4.44
C ARG A 251 -16.88 6.82 -4.60
N PRO A 252 -16.07 5.75 -4.82
CA PRO A 252 -16.60 4.39 -4.88
C PRO A 252 -17.17 3.91 -3.53
N TYR A 253 -16.58 4.29 -2.38
CA TYR A 253 -17.13 3.95 -1.07
C TYR A 253 -18.49 4.60 -0.83
N THR A 254 -18.68 5.85 -1.25
CA THR A 254 -19.98 6.52 -1.16
C THR A 254 -21.04 5.78 -1.97
N HIS A 255 -20.72 5.38 -3.21
CA HIS A 255 -21.67 4.61 -4.03
C HIS A 255 -22.03 3.26 -3.38
N ALA A 256 -21.05 2.53 -2.85
CA ALA A 256 -21.28 1.25 -2.17
C ALA A 256 -22.02 1.43 -0.82
N ALA A 257 -21.85 2.57 -0.14
CA ALA A 257 -22.59 2.88 1.09
C ALA A 257 -24.07 3.18 0.82
N LEU A 258 -24.36 3.90 -0.27
CA LEU A 258 -25.72 4.24 -0.69
C LEU A 258 -26.47 3.02 -1.28
N ASN A 259 -25.76 2.16 -1.99
CA ASN A 259 -26.31 0.94 -2.58
C ASN A 259 -25.28 -0.20 -2.44
N PRO A 260 -25.39 -1.04 -1.39
CA PRO A 260 -24.42 -2.09 -1.08
C PRO A 260 -24.62 -3.34 -1.95
N SER A 261 -24.74 -3.16 -3.26
CA SER A 261 -24.78 -4.25 -4.24
C SER A 261 -23.38 -4.83 -4.51
N PRO A 262 -23.25 -6.12 -4.84
CA PRO A 262 -21.97 -6.74 -5.16
C PRO A 262 -21.13 -5.96 -6.19
N PRO A 263 -21.69 -5.50 -7.36
CA PRO A 263 -20.90 -4.76 -8.33
C PRO A 263 -20.36 -3.42 -7.80
N LEU A 264 -21.09 -2.70 -6.95
CA LEU A 264 -20.64 -1.45 -6.36
C LEU A 264 -19.61 -1.68 -5.25
N THR A 265 -19.76 -2.77 -4.48
CA THR A 265 -18.78 -3.18 -3.49
C THR A 265 -17.45 -3.57 -4.17
N GLN A 266 -17.48 -4.32 -5.26
CA GLN A 266 -16.28 -4.63 -6.07
C GLN A 266 -15.60 -3.37 -6.62
N ARG A 267 -16.38 -2.39 -7.12
CA ARG A 267 -15.85 -1.09 -7.55
C ARG A 267 -15.22 -0.32 -6.39
N ALA A 268 -15.80 -0.42 -5.19
CA ALA A 268 -15.28 0.20 -3.97
C ALA A 268 -13.94 -0.41 -3.56
N VAL A 269 -13.81 -1.73 -3.55
CA VAL A 269 -12.54 -2.44 -3.31
C VAL A 269 -11.50 -2.04 -4.34
N GLY A 270 -11.83 -2.09 -5.64
CA GLY A 270 -10.93 -1.65 -6.71
C GLY A 270 -10.54 -0.17 -6.60
N GLY A 271 -11.44 0.69 -6.12
CA GLY A 271 -11.17 2.09 -5.81
C GLY A 271 -10.16 2.24 -4.67
N GLY A 272 -10.35 1.50 -3.58
CA GLY A 272 -9.43 1.44 -2.46
C GLY A 272 -8.03 0.98 -2.86
N ILE A 273 -7.92 -0.11 -3.62
CA ILE A 273 -6.63 -0.59 -4.12
C ILE A 273 -5.93 0.48 -4.97
N ARG A 274 -6.65 1.14 -5.88
CA ARG A 274 -6.07 2.22 -6.71
C ARG A 274 -5.67 3.45 -5.90
N ALA A 275 -6.32 3.71 -4.76
CA ALA A 275 -6.02 4.82 -3.87
C ALA A 275 -4.74 4.61 -3.05
N THR A 276 -4.19 3.40 -2.99
CA THR A 276 -2.92 3.12 -2.30
C THR A 276 -1.78 3.97 -2.87
N ILE A 277 -1.65 4.08 -4.19
CA ILE A 277 -0.57 4.87 -4.82
C ILE A 277 -0.65 6.36 -4.44
N PRO A 278 -1.78 7.08 -4.59
CA PRO A 278 -1.84 8.47 -4.15
C PRO A 278 -1.66 8.64 -2.62
N LEU A 279 -2.04 7.67 -1.80
CA LEU A 279 -1.74 7.70 -0.36
C LEU A 279 -0.23 7.59 -0.10
N GLN A 280 0.46 6.63 -0.73
CA GLN A 280 1.91 6.49 -0.64
C GLN A 280 2.64 7.76 -1.10
N ALA A 281 2.21 8.35 -2.22
CA ALA A 281 2.75 9.61 -2.72
C ALA A 281 2.51 10.77 -1.72
N ALA A 282 1.31 10.85 -1.13
CA ALA A 282 0.99 11.85 -0.12
C ALA A 282 1.80 11.68 1.18
N LEU A 283 2.09 10.43 1.60
CA LEU A 283 2.98 10.13 2.72
C LEU A 283 4.41 10.57 2.43
N ALA A 284 4.91 10.36 1.21
CA ALA A 284 6.23 10.83 0.79
C ALA A 284 6.29 12.37 0.74
N ALA A 285 5.25 13.03 0.24
CA ALA A 285 5.16 14.50 0.24
C ALA A 285 5.10 15.06 1.67
N ARG A 286 4.41 14.36 2.59
CA ARG A 286 4.36 14.72 4.02
C ARG A 286 5.74 14.62 4.68
N ALA A 287 6.59 13.70 4.24
CA ALA A 287 7.97 13.59 4.68
C ALA A 287 8.91 14.63 4.03
N GLY A 288 8.40 15.55 3.21
CA GLY A 288 9.19 16.58 2.51
C GLY A 288 9.88 16.09 1.24
N ALA A 289 9.63 14.85 0.80
CA ALA A 289 10.26 14.22 -0.35
C ALA A 289 9.43 14.39 -1.64
N GLY A 290 9.28 15.62 -2.13
CA GLY A 290 8.42 15.95 -3.27
C GLY A 290 8.74 15.18 -4.54
N LEU A 291 10.00 15.00 -4.90
CA LEU A 291 10.41 14.23 -6.09
C LEU A 291 10.02 12.74 -5.95
N THR A 292 10.26 12.14 -4.78
CA THR A 292 9.82 10.76 -4.51
C THR A 292 8.30 10.65 -4.57
N ALA A 293 7.57 11.63 -4.06
CA ALA A 293 6.11 11.67 -4.15
C ALA A 293 5.62 11.69 -5.60
N LEU A 294 6.24 12.49 -6.45
CA LEU A 294 5.91 12.55 -7.89
C LEU A 294 6.27 11.23 -8.60
N ALA A 295 7.42 10.63 -8.28
CA ALA A 295 7.83 9.34 -8.81
C ALA A 295 6.82 8.23 -8.45
N ILE A 296 6.37 8.19 -7.19
CA ILE A 296 5.31 7.25 -6.74
C ILE A 296 4.00 7.54 -7.48
N ALA A 297 3.58 8.80 -7.58
CA ALA A 297 2.34 9.16 -8.28
C ALA A 297 2.34 8.73 -9.75
N ALA A 298 3.51 8.77 -10.41
CA ALA A 298 3.68 8.33 -11.80
C ALA A 298 3.45 6.82 -12.01
N LEU A 299 3.50 6.01 -10.96
CA LEU A 299 3.15 4.58 -11.03
C LEU A 299 1.67 4.35 -11.35
N ALA A 300 0.78 5.27 -10.96
CA ALA A 300 -0.66 5.12 -11.19
C ALA A 300 -1.07 5.09 -12.68
N PRO A 301 -0.63 6.01 -13.56
CA PRO A 301 -0.92 5.92 -14.99
C PRO A 301 -0.21 4.73 -15.66
N LEU A 302 0.99 4.35 -15.21
CA LEU A 302 1.70 3.18 -15.71
C LEU A 302 0.90 1.91 -15.40
N GLY A 303 0.48 1.69 -14.15
CA GLY A 303 -0.34 0.55 -13.78
C GLY A 303 -1.64 0.45 -14.58
N ARG A 304 -2.31 1.60 -14.83
CA ARG A 304 -3.52 1.63 -15.68
C ARG A 304 -3.25 1.23 -17.13
N ARG A 305 -2.14 1.66 -17.71
CA ARG A 305 -1.76 1.30 -19.09
C ARG A 305 -1.49 -0.19 -19.21
N TYR A 306 -0.78 -0.78 -18.23
CA TYR A 306 -0.48 -2.22 -18.22
C TYR A 306 -1.73 -3.06 -17.93
N ALA A 307 -2.60 -2.64 -17.01
CA ALA A 307 -3.85 -3.34 -16.73
C ALA A 307 -4.72 -3.50 -17.99
N LYS A 308 -4.81 -2.44 -18.82
CA LYS A 308 -5.53 -2.51 -20.10
C LYS A 308 -4.93 -3.51 -21.10
N LYS A 309 -3.62 -3.77 -21.06
CA LYS A 309 -2.94 -4.72 -21.96
C LYS A 309 -3.10 -6.19 -21.51
N VAL A 310 -3.26 -6.42 -20.22
CA VAL A 310 -3.39 -7.77 -19.61
C VAL A 310 -4.87 -8.17 -19.47
N SER A 311 -5.76 -7.20 -19.28
CA SER A 311 -7.21 -7.37 -19.19
C SER A 311 -7.86 -7.37 -20.57
N ILE A 312 -7.38 -8.20 -21.49
CA ILE A 312 -8.13 -8.54 -22.68
C ILE A 312 -8.83 -9.88 -22.38
N THR A 313 -9.90 -9.78 -21.73
CA THR A 313 -11.21 -10.48 -21.81
C THR A 313 -12.08 -10.00 -20.66
#